data_42d64fc6efd7a1fe75711d12af842f97
#
_entry.id   42d64fc6efd7a1fe75711d12af842f97
#
_cell.length_a   1.000
_cell.length_b   1.000
_cell.length_c   1.000
_cell.angle_alpha   90.00
_cell.angle_beta   90.00
_cell.angle_gamma   90.00
#
_symmetry.space_group_name_H-M   'P 1'
#
loop_
_entity.id
_entity.type
_entity.pdbx_description
1 polymer ?
#
loop_
_entity_poly.entity_id
_entity_poly.type
_entity_poly.pdbx_seq_one_letter_code
_entity_poly.pdbx_strand_id
1 'polypeptide(L)'
;LTGTGGAGKSCLADELLRSFLEEFPEKRIAILSVDPSKRKTGGALLGDRMRMNSINDPRVYMRSLATRRSHLATSTALEGAVSLLQATGKSGGGGFDLILVETAGIGQSDSEISDFVDLSVYVMTPEFGAATQLEKIDMIDFADCIVINKFDKPGAQDALLAVGKQYKRSRNDFDATTETMPIFGVVANRFNDSGTNWFYHNLIEILIKKKSLNWKRSHEAEFAISEITELI
;
A
#
# COMPACT_ATOMS: atom_id res chain seq x y z
N LEU A 1 -2.34 -3.06 0.17
CA LEU A 1 -1.39 -2.78 -0.92
C LEU A 1 -1.59 -3.77 -2.05
N THR A 2 -1.98 -3.30 -3.21
CA THR A 2 -2.09 -4.08 -4.44
C THR A 2 -1.27 -3.44 -5.56
N GLY A 3 -1.13 -4.06 -6.72
CA GLY A 3 -0.41 -3.49 -7.85
C GLY A 3 0.41 -4.51 -8.64
N THR A 4 1.15 -4.04 -9.63
CA THR A 4 1.87 -4.90 -10.58
C THR A 4 2.95 -5.77 -9.92
N GLY A 5 3.21 -6.93 -10.51
CA GLY A 5 4.33 -7.79 -10.10
C GLY A 5 5.66 -7.05 -10.22
N GLY A 6 6.52 -7.16 -9.21
CA GLY A 6 7.82 -6.48 -9.19
C GLY A 6 7.77 -4.97 -8.93
N ALA A 7 6.60 -4.40 -8.63
CA ALA A 7 6.46 -2.98 -8.29
C ALA A 7 7.11 -2.58 -6.97
N GLY A 8 7.54 -3.54 -6.14
CA GLY A 8 8.20 -3.27 -4.86
C GLY A 8 7.24 -3.09 -3.69
N LYS A 9 6.06 -3.71 -3.75
CA LYS A 9 5.06 -3.67 -2.69
C LYS A 9 5.60 -4.08 -1.32
N SER A 10 6.33 -5.19 -1.25
CA SER A 10 6.91 -5.69 0.00
C SER A 10 7.96 -4.74 0.58
N CYS A 11 8.77 -4.06 -0.26
CA CYS A 11 9.70 -3.03 0.21
C CYS A 11 8.94 -1.82 0.77
N LEU A 12 7.90 -1.39 0.07
CA LEU A 12 7.04 -0.30 0.54
C LEU A 12 6.34 -0.69 1.85
N ALA A 13 5.83 -1.92 1.95
CA ALA A 13 5.21 -2.43 3.17
C ALA A 13 6.17 -2.41 4.37
N ASP A 14 7.45 -2.77 4.18
CA ASP A 14 8.47 -2.74 5.23
C ASP A 14 8.77 -1.31 5.70
N GLU A 15 8.88 -0.36 4.77
CA GLU A 15 9.07 1.06 5.11
C GLU A 15 7.86 1.66 5.83
N LEU A 16 6.64 1.35 5.39
CA LEU A 16 5.42 1.77 6.08
C LEU A 16 5.34 1.17 7.48
N LEU A 17 5.71 -0.12 7.62
CA LEU A 17 5.76 -0.80 8.91
C LEU A 17 6.74 -0.12 9.85
N ARG A 18 7.97 0.15 9.39
CA ARG A 18 9.00 0.85 10.15
C ARG A 18 8.49 2.21 10.64
N SER A 19 7.98 3.02 9.72
CA SER A 19 7.47 4.36 10.05
C SER A 19 6.31 4.32 11.05
N PHE A 20 5.40 3.34 10.90
CA PHE A 20 4.28 3.16 11.83
C PHE A 20 4.75 2.78 13.24
N LEU A 21 5.72 1.87 13.36
CA LEU A 21 6.26 1.43 14.65
C LEU A 21 7.04 2.55 15.36
N GLU A 22 7.70 3.42 14.60
CA GLU A 22 8.41 4.60 15.11
C GLU A 22 7.42 5.68 15.58
N GLU A 23 6.39 5.97 14.79
CA GLU A 23 5.41 7.01 15.13
C GLU A 23 4.45 6.59 16.25
N PHE A 24 4.10 5.32 16.32
CA PHE A 24 3.13 4.79 17.28
C PHE A 24 3.73 3.67 18.14
N PRO A 25 4.52 3.98 19.17
CA PRO A 25 5.24 2.98 19.96
C PRO A 25 4.32 2.01 20.72
N GLU A 26 3.09 2.41 21.04
CA GLU A 26 2.11 1.59 21.78
C GLU A 26 1.20 0.75 20.88
N LYS A 27 1.29 0.93 19.54
CA LYS A 27 0.37 0.28 18.61
C LYS A 27 0.93 -1.01 18.05
N ARG A 28 0.00 -1.89 17.66
CA ARG A 28 0.29 -3.19 17.07
C ARG A 28 -0.20 -3.27 15.64
N ILE A 29 0.60 -3.89 14.79
CA ILE A 29 0.28 -4.07 13.37
C ILE A 29 0.31 -5.54 12.97
N ALA A 30 -0.68 -5.95 12.15
CA ALA A 30 -0.67 -7.24 11.49
C ALA A 30 -0.41 -7.08 9.99
N ILE A 31 0.37 -7.98 9.41
CA ILE A 31 0.62 -8.06 7.96
C ILE A 31 0.10 -9.39 7.43
N LEU A 32 -0.77 -9.32 6.43
CA LEU A 32 -1.23 -10.47 5.67
C LEU A 32 -0.68 -10.36 4.25
N SER A 33 0.30 -11.20 3.89
CA SER A 33 0.84 -11.28 2.53
C SER A 33 0.14 -12.42 1.79
N VAL A 34 -0.49 -12.08 0.67
CA VAL A 34 -1.19 -13.05 -0.18
C VAL A 34 -0.26 -13.41 -1.35
N ASP A 35 0.29 -14.61 -1.31
CA ASP A 35 1.24 -15.10 -2.32
C ASP A 35 0.61 -16.13 -3.26
N PRO A 36 0.99 -16.14 -4.54
CA PRO A 36 0.63 -17.23 -5.42
C PRO A 36 1.28 -18.53 -4.92
N SER A 37 0.50 -19.59 -4.80
CA SER A 37 1.05 -20.90 -4.41
C SER A 37 1.99 -21.45 -5.48
N LYS A 38 3.09 -22.10 -5.07
CA LYS A 38 3.91 -22.88 -5.98
C LYS A 38 3.08 -24.02 -6.58
N ARG A 39 3.02 -24.09 -7.92
CA ARG A 39 2.24 -25.12 -8.64
C ARG A 39 2.58 -26.57 -8.22
N LYS A 40 3.84 -26.85 -7.85
CA LYS A 40 4.30 -28.21 -7.50
C LYS A 40 4.15 -28.58 -6.01
N THR A 41 4.23 -27.61 -5.09
CA THR A 41 4.29 -27.90 -3.64
C THR A 41 3.10 -27.36 -2.86
N GLY A 42 2.28 -26.49 -3.44
CA GLY A 42 1.09 -25.92 -2.79
C GLY A 42 1.38 -24.95 -1.64
N GLY A 43 2.65 -24.65 -1.35
CA GLY A 43 3.03 -23.72 -0.27
C GLY A 43 3.20 -22.28 -0.73
N ALA A 44 3.05 -21.32 0.17
CA ALA A 44 3.36 -19.92 -0.06
C ALA A 44 4.86 -19.73 -0.39
N LEU A 45 5.15 -18.76 -1.24
CA LEU A 45 6.52 -18.32 -1.49
C LEU A 45 6.94 -17.47 -0.27
N LEU A 46 7.64 -18.05 0.70
CA LEU A 46 8.11 -17.36 1.92
C LEU A 46 9.13 -16.23 1.65
N GLY A 47 9.40 -15.91 0.38
CA GLY A 47 10.42 -14.94 -0.01
C GLY A 47 10.16 -13.52 0.51
N ASP A 48 8.91 -13.13 0.68
CA ASP A 48 8.57 -11.77 1.14
C ASP A 48 8.86 -11.61 2.63
N ARG A 49 8.60 -12.64 3.44
CA ARG A 49 8.96 -12.64 4.86
C ARG A 49 10.47 -12.48 5.11
N MET A 50 11.31 -13.00 4.20
CA MET A 50 12.77 -12.89 4.31
C MET A 50 13.31 -11.51 3.92
N ARG A 51 12.50 -10.67 3.29
CA ARG A 51 12.90 -9.36 2.77
C ARG A 51 12.50 -8.21 3.70
N MET A 52 11.57 -8.43 4.62
CA MET A 52 11.11 -7.43 5.57
C MET A 52 11.96 -7.46 6.83
N ASN A 53 12.56 -6.36 7.20
CA ASN A 53 13.43 -6.23 8.37
C ASN A 53 12.63 -5.93 9.64
N SER A 54 11.55 -5.19 9.53
CA SER A 54 10.77 -4.68 10.66
C SER A 54 9.81 -5.72 11.27
N ILE A 55 9.66 -6.90 10.67
CA ILE A 55 8.75 -7.95 11.15
C ILE A 55 9.18 -8.64 12.45
N ASN A 56 10.41 -8.41 12.91
CA ASN A 56 10.92 -9.00 14.15
C ASN A 56 10.52 -8.22 15.41
N ASP A 57 9.86 -7.07 15.27
CA ASP A 57 9.33 -6.31 16.40
C ASP A 57 8.18 -7.09 17.07
N PRO A 58 8.14 -7.21 18.42
CA PRO A 58 7.12 -7.97 19.13
C PRO A 58 5.69 -7.44 18.92
N ARG A 59 5.52 -6.22 18.44
CA ARG A 59 4.23 -5.60 18.09
C ARG A 59 3.73 -6.02 16.72
N VAL A 60 4.54 -6.75 15.95
CA VAL A 60 4.24 -7.13 14.57
C VAL A 60 3.81 -8.60 14.50
N TYR A 61 2.70 -8.84 13.87
CA TYR A 61 2.28 -10.18 13.45
C TYR A 61 2.30 -10.27 11.94
N MET A 62 2.98 -11.26 11.39
CA MET A 62 2.98 -11.50 9.93
C MET A 62 2.57 -12.92 9.58
N ARG A 63 1.68 -13.02 8.59
CA ARG A 63 1.27 -14.31 8.02
C ARG A 63 1.18 -14.23 6.50
N SER A 64 1.80 -15.21 5.83
CA SER A 64 1.63 -15.42 4.39
C SER A 64 0.49 -16.41 4.13
N LEU A 65 -0.39 -16.05 3.21
CA LEU A 65 -1.51 -16.85 2.75
C LEU A 65 -1.25 -17.29 1.31
N ALA A 66 -1.33 -18.58 1.06
CA ALA A 66 -1.17 -19.14 -0.28
C ALA A 66 -2.51 -19.19 -1.02
N THR A 67 -2.61 -18.59 -2.20
CA THR A 67 -3.78 -18.71 -3.06
C THR A 67 -3.57 -19.79 -4.12
N ARG A 68 -4.47 -20.76 -4.19
CA ARG A 68 -4.42 -21.85 -5.18
C ARG A 68 -4.96 -21.45 -6.56
N ARG A 69 -5.65 -20.32 -6.67
CA ARG A 69 -6.23 -19.81 -7.92
C ARG A 69 -5.81 -18.37 -8.12
N SER A 70 -5.29 -18.08 -9.30
CA SER A 70 -4.75 -16.78 -9.71
C SER A 70 -5.79 -15.65 -9.87
N HIS A 71 -7.06 -15.93 -9.65
CA HIS A 71 -8.17 -14.99 -9.92
C HIS A 71 -8.96 -14.56 -8.68
N LEU A 72 -8.54 -14.97 -7.48
CA LEU A 72 -9.18 -14.59 -6.24
C LEU A 72 -8.11 -14.00 -5.31
N ALA A 73 -7.82 -12.71 -5.48
CA ALA A 73 -7.07 -11.94 -4.49
C ALA A 73 -7.80 -11.97 -3.13
N THR A 74 -9.11 -12.11 -3.17
CA THR A 74 -10.03 -12.30 -2.06
C THR A 74 -10.41 -13.76 -1.94
N SER A 75 -9.60 -14.53 -1.25
CA SER A 75 -10.03 -15.86 -0.83
C SER A 75 -10.82 -15.74 0.47
N THR A 76 -11.81 -16.62 0.66
CA THR A 76 -12.51 -16.81 1.95
C THR A 76 -11.52 -16.93 3.12
N ALA A 77 -10.31 -17.41 2.85
CA ALA A 77 -9.21 -17.48 3.81
C ALA A 77 -8.67 -16.09 4.22
N LEU A 78 -8.60 -15.13 3.29
CA LEU A 78 -8.19 -13.76 3.60
C LEU A 78 -9.26 -13.06 4.43
N GLU A 79 -10.52 -13.17 4.04
CA GLU A 79 -11.65 -12.60 4.80
C GLU A 79 -11.69 -13.16 6.22
N GLY A 80 -11.57 -14.49 6.36
CA GLY A 80 -11.51 -15.14 7.66
C GLY A 80 -10.31 -14.69 8.50
N ALA A 81 -9.15 -14.51 7.88
CA ALA A 81 -7.95 -14.04 8.58
C ALA A 81 -8.10 -12.58 9.05
N VAL A 82 -8.61 -11.68 8.21
CA VAL A 82 -8.89 -10.28 8.58
C VAL A 82 -9.91 -10.22 9.70
N SER A 83 -11.02 -10.94 9.59
CA SER A 83 -12.07 -11.00 10.61
C SER A 83 -11.54 -11.52 11.95
N LEU A 84 -10.68 -12.54 11.93
CA LEU A 84 -10.04 -13.07 13.12
C LEU A 84 -9.14 -12.03 13.79
N LEU A 85 -8.29 -11.34 13.01
CA LEU A 85 -7.39 -10.29 13.52
C LEU A 85 -8.18 -9.11 14.11
N GLN A 86 -9.28 -8.72 13.48
CA GLN A 86 -10.18 -7.68 14.02
C GLN A 86 -10.86 -8.12 15.31
N ALA A 87 -11.23 -9.40 15.41
CA ALA A 87 -11.89 -9.94 16.60
C ALA A 87 -10.96 -10.01 17.81
N THR A 88 -9.64 -10.20 17.63
CA THR A 88 -8.68 -10.24 18.73
C THR A 88 -8.69 -8.95 19.57
N GLY A 89 -8.98 -7.80 18.96
CA GLY A 89 -9.11 -6.51 19.64
C GLY A 89 -10.33 -6.38 20.52
N LYS A 90 -11.43 -7.05 20.15
CA LYS A 90 -12.70 -6.98 20.88
C LYS A 90 -12.71 -7.82 22.15
N SER A 91 -11.82 -8.81 22.25
CA SER A 91 -11.79 -9.79 23.35
C SER A 91 -10.89 -9.37 24.53
N GLY A 92 -10.43 -8.12 24.58
CA GLY A 92 -9.59 -7.61 25.68
C GLY A 92 -8.13 -8.10 25.68
N GLY A 93 -7.73 -8.84 24.64
CA GLY A 93 -6.39 -9.44 24.52
C GLY A 93 -5.38 -8.61 23.73
N GLY A 94 -5.59 -7.30 23.54
CA GLY A 94 -4.68 -6.44 22.79
C GLY A 94 -4.69 -6.75 21.29
N GLY A 95 -5.71 -6.28 20.57
CA GLY A 95 -5.84 -6.43 19.12
C GLY A 95 -4.81 -5.67 18.32
N PHE A 96 -4.95 -5.72 17.00
CA PHE A 96 -4.12 -4.95 16.09
C PHE A 96 -4.81 -3.63 15.75
N ASP A 97 -4.06 -2.55 15.80
CA ASP A 97 -4.53 -1.20 15.46
C ASP A 97 -4.58 -1.01 13.94
N LEU A 98 -3.65 -1.64 13.22
CA LEU A 98 -3.58 -1.62 11.76
C LEU A 98 -3.41 -3.05 11.22
N ILE A 99 -4.14 -3.36 10.16
CA ILE A 99 -3.96 -4.61 9.40
C ILE A 99 -3.55 -4.22 7.98
N LEU A 100 -2.32 -4.54 7.60
CA LEU A 100 -1.79 -4.35 6.27
C LEU A 100 -1.98 -5.62 5.45
N VAL A 101 -2.73 -5.52 4.37
CA VAL A 101 -2.89 -6.63 3.41
C VAL A 101 -2.06 -6.33 2.17
N GLU A 102 -1.15 -7.23 1.82
CA GLU A 102 -0.38 -7.18 0.58
C GLU A 102 -0.85 -8.28 -0.37
N THR A 103 -1.20 -7.91 -1.61
CA THR A 103 -1.64 -8.88 -2.63
C THR A 103 -0.51 -9.29 -3.57
N ALA A 104 -0.67 -10.44 -4.21
CA ALA A 104 0.34 -11.05 -5.09
C ALA A 104 0.66 -10.28 -6.38
N GLY A 105 -0.03 -9.20 -6.69
CA GLY A 105 0.22 -8.40 -7.90
C GLY A 105 -0.04 -9.15 -9.20
N ILE A 106 -1.20 -9.77 -9.33
CA ILE A 106 -1.56 -10.64 -10.47
C ILE A 106 -2.40 -9.89 -11.53
N GLY A 107 -2.39 -8.55 -11.55
CA GLY A 107 -3.04 -7.79 -12.62
C GLY A 107 -4.50 -7.40 -12.31
N GLN A 108 -5.32 -7.31 -13.33
CA GLN A 108 -6.61 -6.61 -13.42
C GLN A 108 -7.72 -7.02 -12.42
N SER A 109 -7.57 -8.12 -11.66
CA SER A 109 -8.61 -8.65 -10.75
C SER A 109 -8.50 -8.16 -9.31
N ASP A 110 -7.61 -7.20 -9.04
CA ASP A 110 -7.32 -6.75 -7.67
C ASP A 110 -8.35 -5.73 -7.14
N SER A 111 -9.33 -5.30 -7.95
CA SER A 111 -10.37 -4.35 -7.52
C SER A 111 -11.27 -4.90 -6.41
N GLU A 112 -11.48 -6.21 -6.36
CA GLU A 112 -12.26 -6.86 -5.30
C GLU A 112 -11.70 -6.61 -3.90
N ILE A 113 -10.38 -6.38 -3.77
CA ILE A 113 -9.78 -6.10 -2.46
C ILE A 113 -10.30 -4.78 -1.86
N SER A 114 -10.72 -3.83 -2.70
CA SER A 114 -11.25 -2.54 -2.24
C SER A 114 -12.53 -2.68 -1.42
N ASP A 115 -13.29 -3.76 -1.61
CA ASP A 115 -14.52 -4.02 -0.87
C ASP A 115 -14.25 -4.52 0.57
N PHE A 116 -13.04 -5.01 0.85
CA PHE A 116 -12.68 -5.60 2.14
C PHE A 116 -11.77 -4.72 3.00
N VAL A 117 -11.23 -3.65 2.43
CA VAL A 117 -10.28 -2.80 3.12
C VAL A 117 -10.86 -1.41 3.38
N ASP A 118 -10.44 -0.81 4.46
CA ASP A 118 -10.83 0.57 4.77
C ASP A 118 -10.13 1.58 3.85
N LEU A 119 -8.95 1.24 3.34
CA LEU A 119 -8.16 2.07 2.43
C LEU A 119 -7.36 1.19 1.47
N SER A 120 -7.48 1.47 0.19
CA SER A 120 -6.79 0.77 -0.89
C SER A 120 -5.64 1.59 -1.46
N VAL A 121 -4.47 0.95 -1.63
CA VAL A 121 -3.27 1.56 -2.22
C VAL A 121 -2.83 0.74 -3.42
N TYR A 122 -2.80 1.36 -4.59
CA TYR A 122 -2.28 0.75 -5.81
C TYR A 122 -0.83 1.15 -6.05
N VAL A 123 0.06 0.16 -6.17
CA VAL A 123 1.51 0.37 -6.37
C VAL A 123 1.90 -0.05 -7.78
N MET A 124 2.49 0.87 -8.52
CA MET A 124 2.98 0.67 -9.88
C MET A 124 4.41 1.19 -10.05
N THR A 125 5.00 0.96 -11.20
CA THR A 125 6.30 1.53 -11.59
C THR A 125 6.16 2.39 -12.85
N PRO A 126 7.13 3.27 -13.16
CA PRO A 126 7.06 4.16 -14.33
C PRO A 126 6.81 3.43 -15.66
N GLU A 127 7.27 2.20 -15.80
CA GLU A 127 7.11 1.40 -17.02
C GLU A 127 5.63 1.12 -17.36
N PHE A 128 4.73 1.18 -16.37
CA PHE A 128 3.29 1.00 -16.55
C PHE A 128 2.54 2.32 -16.74
N GLY A 129 3.23 3.45 -16.70
CA GLY A 129 2.65 4.80 -16.84
C GLY A 129 2.28 5.23 -18.25
N ALA A 130 2.49 4.39 -19.27
CA ALA A 130 2.04 4.70 -20.62
C ALA A 130 0.50 4.73 -20.70
N ALA A 131 -0.07 5.75 -21.36
CA ALA A 131 -1.52 5.99 -21.41
C ALA A 131 -2.34 4.74 -21.84
N THR A 132 -1.83 3.99 -22.83
CA THR A 132 -2.46 2.76 -23.32
C THR A 132 -2.43 1.60 -22.32
N GLN A 133 -1.54 1.65 -21.33
CA GLN A 133 -1.47 0.66 -20.25
C GLN A 133 -2.38 1.08 -19.10
N LEU A 134 -2.46 2.39 -18.79
CA LEU A 134 -3.27 2.93 -17.70
C LEU A 134 -4.76 2.66 -17.88
N GLU A 135 -5.27 2.74 -19.13
CA GLU A 135 -6.67 2.43 -19.44
C GLU A 135 -7.08 0.97 -19.14
N LYS A 136 -6.09 0.08 -18.97
CA LYS A 136 -6.33 -1.34 -18.64
C LYS A 136 -6.20 -1.63 -17.15
N ILE A 137 -5.92 -0.61 -16.33
CA ILE A 137 -5.69 -0.76 -14.90
C ILE A 137 -6.92 -0.27 -14.14
N ASP A 138 -7.87 -1.16 -13.91
CA ASP A 138 -9.11 -0.85 -13.18
C ASP A 138 -8.84 -0.23 -11.79
N MET A 139 -7.74 -0.64 -11.14
CA MET A 139 -7.38 -0.13 -9.82
C MET A 139 -7.09 1.37 -9.76
N ILE A 140 -6.77 2.04 -10.87
CA ILE A 140 -6.62 3.51 -10.89
C ILE A 140 -7.97 4.18 -10.57
N ASP A 141 -9.07 3.54 -10.96
CA ASP A 141 -10.41 4.05 -10.75
C ASP A 141 -10.94 3.82 -9.33
N PHE A 142 -10.44 2.77 -8.65
CA PHE A 142 -10.93 2.33 -7.34
C PHE A 142 -9.99 2.63 -6.18
N ALA A 143 -8.68 2.78 -6.43
CA ALA A 143 -7.71 3.00 -5.35
C ALA A 143 -7.89 4.35 -4.66
N ASP A 144 -7.84 4.34 -3.33
CA ASP A 144 -7.82 5.58 -2.53
C ASP A 144 -6.49 6.34 -2.70
N CYS A 145 -5.38 5.60 -2.87
CA CYS A 145 -4.05 6.16 -3.12
C CYS A 145 -3.35 5.41 -4.26
N ILE A 146 -2.58 6.13 -5.06
CA ILE A 146 -1.74 5.56 -6.12
C ILE A 146 -0.29 5.88 -5.81
N VAL A 147 0.57 4.86 -5.84
CA VAL A 147 2.01 5.00 -5.59
C VAL A 147 2.79 4.59 -6.83
N ILE A 148 3.60 5.49 -7.35
CA ILE A 148 4.56 5.24 -8.42
C ILE A 148 5.90 4.99 -7.73
N ASN A 149 6.25 3.71 -7.55
CA ASN A 149 7.50 3.30 -6.93
C ASN A 149 8.63 3.26 -7.96
N LYS A 150 9.87 3.27 -7.48
CA LYS A 150 11.09 3.41 -8.30
C LYS A 150 11.08 4.73 -9.07
N PHE A 151 10.70 5.79 -8.37
CA PHE A 151 10.53 7.12 -8.93
C PHE A 151 11.86 7.77 -9.39
N ASP A 152 12.98 7.17 -8.99
CA ASP A 152 14.34 7.48 -9.46
C ASP A 152 14.63 6.97 -10.88
N LYS A 153 13.73 6.23 -11.50
CA LYS A 153 13.90 5.74 -12.86
C LYS A 153 13.45 6.75 -13.92
N PRO A 154 14.06 6.70 -15.13
CA PRO A 154 13.60 7.51 -16.26
C PRO A 154 12.11 7.31 -16.55
N GLY A 155 11.42 8.39 -16.92
CA GLY A 155 9.99 8.37 -17.24
C GLY A 155 9.06 8.45 -16.03
N ALA A 156 9.59 8.59 -14.80
CA ALA A 156 8.78 8.68 -13.60
C ALA A 156 7.85 9.91 -13.58
N GLN A 157 8.35 11.06 -14.01
CA GLN A 157 7.57 12.29 -14.12
C GLN A 157 6.47 12.18 -15.17
N ASP A 158 6.78 11.58 -16.33
CA ASP A 158 5.78 11.36 -17.38
C ASP A 158 4.68 10.41 -16.90
N ALA A 159 5.06 9.37 -16.15
CA ALA A 159 4.11 8.45 -15.53
C ALA A 159 3.21 9.16 -14.52
N LEU A 160 3.77 10.03 -13.68
CA LEU A 160 3.00 10.84 -12.72
C LEU A 160 1.95 11.69 -13.42
N LEU A 161 2.35 12.39 -14.46
CA LEU A 161 1.44 13.25 -15.26
C LEU A 161 0.35 12.41 -15.95
N ALA A 162 0.70 11.25 -16.50
CA ALA A 162 -0.24 10.38 -17.19
C ALA A 162 -1.25 9.77 -16.22
N VAL A 163 -0.78 9.29 -15.06
CA VAL A 163 -1.64 8.77 -13.98
C VAL A 163 -2.58 9.87 -13.46
N GLY A 164 -2.06 11.10 -13.27
CA GLY A 164 -2.87 12.23 -12.84
C GLY A 164 -4.00 12.57 -13.85
N LYS A 165 -3.71 12.52 -15.13
CA LYS A 165 -4.73 12.71 -16.20
C LYS A 165 -5.78 11.60 -16.16
N GLN A 166 -5.38 10.35 -15.98
CA GLN A 166 -6.32 9.22 -15.89
C GLN A 166 -7.17 9.32 -14.61
N TYR A 167 -6.56 9.66 -13.49
CA TYR A 167 -7.25 9.87 -12.20
C TYR A 167 -8.35 10.94 -12.31
N LYS A 168 -8.05 12.09 -12.94
CA LYS A 168 -9.05 13.15 -13.17
C LYS A 168 -10.20 12.67 -14.04
N ARG A 169 -9.92 11.94 -15.11
CA ARG A 169 -10.94 11.40 -16.02
C ARG A 169 -11.86 10.41 -15.32
N SER A 170 -11.30 9.46 -14.58
CA SER A 170 -12.08 8.40 -13.94
C SER A 170 -13.02 8.92 -12.85
N ARG A 171 -12.63 10.01 -12.19
CA ARG A 171 -13.42 10.62 -11.10
C ARG A 171 -14.24 11.83 -11.52
N ASN A 172 -14.16 12.24 -12.79
CA ASN A 172 -14.75 13.49 -13.30
C ASN A 172 -14.34 14.74 -12.49
N ASP A 173 -13.15 14.71 -11.89
CA ASP A 173 -12.58 15.80 -11.09
C ASP A 173 -11.47 16.50 -11.87
N PHE A 174 -11.87 17.39 -12.77
CA PHE A 174 -10.92 18.11 -13.64
C PHE A 174 -10.23 19.27 -12.94
N ASP A 175 -10.74 19.72 -11.80
CA ASP A 175 -10.18 20.82 -11.00
C ASP A 175 -9.10 20.36 -10.03
N ALA A 176 -8.98 19.04 -9.78
CA ALA A 176 -7.93 18.50 -8.93
C ALA A 176 -6.54 18.93 -9.43
N THR A 177 -5.69 19.38 -8.52
CA THR A 177 -4.28 19.71 -8.81
C THR A 177 -3.39 18.52 -8.46
N THR A 178 -2.14 18.55 -8.91
CA THR A 178 -1.16 17.52 -8.56
C THR A 178 -1.01 17.35 -7.04
N GLU A 179 -1.14 18.45 -6.30
CA GLU A 179 -1.01 18.48 -4.85
C GLU A 179 -2.23 17.90 -4.11
N THR A 180 -3.41 17.97 -4.72
CA THR A 180 -4.65 17.46 -4.11
C THR A 180 -4.96 16.01 -4.47
N MET A 181 -4.34 15.49 -5.53
CA MET A 181 -4.52 14.10 -5.93
C MET A 181 -3.68 13.16 -5.03
N PRO A 182 -4.24 12.03 -4.56
CA PRO A 182 -3.52 11.07 -3.73
C PRO A 182 -2.61 10.17 -4.58
N ILE A 183 -1.68 10.80 -5.32
CA ILE A 183 -0.71 10.13 -6.20
C ILE A 183 0.69 10.50 -5.73
N PHE A 184 1.52 9.50 -5.44
CA PHE A 184 2.80 9.68 -4.76
C PHE A 184 3.93 9.00 -5.53
N GLY A 185 5.02 9.75 -5.78
CA GLY A 185 6.28 9.19 -6.27
C GLY A 185 7.15 8.76 -5.10
N VAL A 186 7.63 7.50 -5.09
CA VAL A 186 8.43 6.97 -3.98
C VAL A 186 9.62 6.14 -4.48
N VAL A 187 10.65 6.00 -3.64
CA VAL A 187 11.80 5.12 -3.87
C VAL A 187 11.92 4.17 -2.67
N ALA A 188 10.98 3.21 -2.56
CA ALA A 188 10.79 2.38 -1.38
C ALA A 188 12.00 1.50 -0.97
N ASN A 189 13.00 1.33 -1.82
CA ASN A 189 14.25 0.64 -1.50
C ASN A 189 15.34 1.59 -0.98
N ARG A 190 15.06 2.89 -0.86
CA ARG A 190 15.95 3.88 -0.27
C ARG A 190 15.50 4.18 1.15
N PHE A 191 16.41 3.97 2.10
CA PHE A 191 16.15 4.32 3.49
C PHE A 191 15.87 5.84 3.63
N ASN A 192 14.83 6.17 4.39
CA ASN A 192 14.41 7.55 4.66
C ASN A 192 14.15 8.38 3.39
N ASP A 193 13.56 7.76 2.36
CA ASP A 193 13.16 8.46 1.14
C ASP A 193 12.05 9.48 1.42
N SER A 194 12.26 10.73 0.98
CA SER A 194 11.31 11.83 1.21
C SER A 194 9.92 11.56 0.63
N GLY A 195 9.86 10.98 -0.58
CA GLY A 195 8.60 10.59 -1.21
C GLY A 195 7.85 9.52 -0.43
N THR A 196 8.58 8.52 0.09
CA THR A 196 8.01 7.45 0.93
C THR A 196 7.50 8.00 2.26
N ASN A 197 8.26 8.91 2.89
CA ASN A 197 7.85 9.57 4.13
C ASN A 197 6.61 10.45 3.92
N TRP A 198 6.57 11.19 2.82
CA TRP A 198 5.41 12.00 2.44
C TRP A 198 4.18 11.13 2.19
N PHE A 199 4.34 10.03 1.46
CA PHE A 199 3.26 9.06 1.25
C PHE A 199 2.75 8.49 2.58
N TYR A 200 3.65 8.05 3.46
CA TYR A 200 3.28 7.53 4.78
C TYR A 200 2.46 8.55 5.59
N HIS A 201 2.92 9.81 5.64
CA HIS A 201 2.23 10.90 6.33
C HIS A 201 0.78 11.05 5.84
N ASN A 202 0.60 11.15 4.52
CA ASN A 202 -0.72 11.31 3.92
C ASN A 202 -1.60 10.06 4.13
N LEU A 203 -1.01 8.86 4.03
CA LEU A 203 -1.72 7.60 4.27
C LEU A 203 -2.34 7.57 5.67
N ILE A 204 -1.56 7.93 6.69
CA ILE A 204 -2.04 7.96 8.08
C ILE A 204 -3.11 9.04 8.26
N GLU A 205 -2.97 10.22 7.66
CA GLU A 205 -4.00 11.27 7.73
C GLU A 205 -5.32 10.84 7.08
N ILE A 206 -5.25 10.23 5.89
CA ILE A 206 -6.42 9.71 5.20
C ILE A 206 -7.11 8.64 6.07
N LEU A 207 -6.34 7.72 6.67
CA LEU A 207 -6.87 6.70 7.58
C LEU A 207 -7.55 7.31 8.80
N ILE A 208 -6.89 8.24 9.48
CA ILE A 208 -7.44 8.94 10.66
C ILE A 208 -8.76 9.62 10.29
N LYS A 209 -8.79 10.36 9.18
CA LYS A 209 -9.98 11.08 8.72
C LYS A 209 -11.11 10.13 8.29
N LYS A 210 -10.79 9.11 7.47
CA LYS A 210 -11.78 8.17 6.92
C LYS A 210 -12.44 7.31 7.99
N LYS A 211 -11.69 6.95 9.04
CA LYS A 211 -12.15 6.08 10.13
C LYS A 211 -12.44 6.82 11.44
N SER A 212 -12.29 8.14 11.46
CA SER A 212 -12.44 8.99 12.66
C SER A 212 -11.62 8.46 13.84
N LEU A 213 -10.36 8.08 13.55
CA LEU A 213 -9.47 7.50 14.56
C LEU A 213 -8.94 8.59 15.50
N ASN A 214 -8.87 8.28 16.80
CA ASN A 214 -8.26 9.17 17.79
C ASN A 214 -6.76 8.83 17.98
N TRP A 215 -6.01 8.80 16.90
CA TRP A 215 -4.57 8.56 16.96
C TRP A 215 -3.84 9.89 17.12
N LYS A 216 -3.06 9.99 18.21
CA LYS A 216 -2.19 11.15 18.43
C LYS A 216 -0.87 10.89 17.71
N ARG A 217 -0.52 11.73 16.77
CA ARG A 217 0.74 11.67 16.06
C ARG A 217 1.86 12.22 16.94
N SER A 218 2.98 11.52 17.02
CA SER A 218 4.16 11.92 17.83
C SER A 218 4.99 12.99 17.12
N HIS A 219 4.91 13.08 15.81
CA HIS A 219 5.55 14.08 14.98
C HIS A 219 4.51 14.79 14.12
N GLU A 220 4.30 16.08 14.35
CA GLU A 220 3.94 16.98 13.28
C GLU A 220 5.19 17.05 12.40
N ALA A 221 5.25 16.16 11.41
CA ALA A 221 6.31 16.22 10.43
C ALA A 221 6.12 17.53 9.66
N GLU A 222 6.85 18.57 10.04
CA GLU A 222 7.17 19.69 9.17
C GLU A 222 7.98 19.16 8.00
N PHE A 223 7.32 18.42 7.11
CA PHE A 223 7.83 18.21 5.78
C PHE A 223 7.80 19.57 5.12
N ALA A 224 8.94 20.20 5.04
CA ALA A 224 9.07 21.43 4.29
C ALA A 224 8.60 21.14 2.86
N ILE A 225 7.48 21.76 2.49
CA ILE A 225 6.89 21.71 1.13
C ILE A 225 7.95 22.07 0.09
N SER A 226 9.01 22.80 0.48
CA SER A 226 10.16 23.15 -0.33
C SER A 226 10.98 21.96 -0.89
N GLU A 227 11.03 20.82 -0.20
CA GLU A 227 11.76 19.65 -0.73
C GLU A 227 10.94 18.84 -1.74
N ILE A 228 9.61 19.01 -1.73
CA ILE A 228 8.71 18.33 -2.67
C ILE A 228 8.70 19.06 -4.02
N THR A 229 8.89 20.36 -4.04
CA THR A 229 8.89 21.18 -5.25
C THR A 229 10.09 20.89 -6.16
N GLU A 230 11.18 20.32 -5.63
CA GLU A 230 12.32 19.84 -6.43
C GLU A 230 12.09 18.43 -7.04
N LEU A 231 11.02 17.73 -6.63
CA LEU A 231 10.66 16.39 -7.12
C LEU A 231 9.47 16.40 -8.10
N ILE A 232 8.82 17.54 -8.27
CA ILE A 232 7.74 17.79 -9.22
C ILE A 232 8.21 18.72 -10.33
#